data_048993862681fb034bfd18ffaef0c4bf
#
_entry.id   048993862681fb034bfd18ffaef0c4bf
#
_cell.length_a   1.000
_cell.length_b   1.000
_cell.length_c   1.000
_cell.angle_alpha   90.00
_cell.angle_beta   90.00
_cell.angle_gamma   90.00
#
_symmetry.space_group_name_H-M   'P 1'
#
loop_
_entity.id
_entity.type
_entity.pdbx_description
1 polymer ?
#
loop_
_entity_poly.entity_id
_entity_poly.type
_entity_poly.pdbx_seq_one_letter_code
_entity_poly.pdbx_strand_id
1 'polypeptide(L)'
;EDVLRLIDEQGKLNDDIVKDLEKADTLTEVDDIYRPYKQKKRTRATIALEKGLKPLANLILEGTFKGDIREEASKYIDEEKKVLTVDEAISGALDIVAEFISDDAGFRKWIRELVMREGKIESKGSSEEPTPFEMYYDYSEDVSKIPAHRILAINRGEKEKVLSVKVIANEEKIITYLQSKLLKGNKATDEYLKLA
;
A
#
# COMPACT_ATOMS: atom_id res chain seq x y z
N GLU A 1 -3.64 14.40 19.40
CA GLU A 1 -4.34 15.69 19.25
C GLU A 1 -4.10 16.31 17.86
N ASP A 2 -2.86 16.41 17.37
CA ASP A 2 -2.55 17.02 16.06
C ASP A 2 -3.22 16.29 14.88
N VAL A 3 -3.25 14.96 14.90
CA VAL A 3 -3.87 14.15 13.83
C VAL A 3 -5.38 14.40 13.75
N LEU A 4 -6.07 14.45 14.88
CA LEU A 4 -7.51 14.75 14.93
C LEU A 4 -7.80 16.11 14.31
N ARG A 5 -7.03 17.13 14.71
CA ARG A 5 -7.16 18.48 14.15
C ARG A 5 -6.92 18.51 12.64
N LEU A 6 -5.89 17.84 12.15
CA LEU A 6 -5.55 17.80 10.72
C LEU A 6 -6.61 17.07 9.87
N ILE A 7 -7.31 16.08 10.43
CA ILE A 7 -8.42 15.40 9.75
C ILE A 7 -9.68 16.26 9.79
N ASP A 8 -9.93 16.95 10.92
CA ASP A 8 -11.07 17.85 11.09
C ASP A 8 -10.99 19.07 10.16
N GLU A 9 -9.81 19.66 10.01
CA GLU A 9 -9.56 20.75 9.05
C GLU A 9 -9.89 20.37 7.59
N GLN A 10 -9.88 19.06 7.26
CA GLN A 10 -10.29 18.54 5.96
C GLN A 10 -11.80 18.21 5.89
N GLY A 11 -12.55 18.40 6.98
CA GLY A 11 -13.97 18.05 7.07
C GLY A 11 -14.25 16.55 6.96
N LYS A 12 -13.28 15.70 7.31
CA LYS A 12 -13.36 14.24 7.17
C LYS A 12 -13.40 13.51 8.51
N LEU A 13 -13.35 14.24 9.64
CA LEU A 13 -13.40 13.65 10.95
C LEU A 13 -14.79 13.05 11.22
N ASN A 14 -14.82 11.84 11.75
CA ASN A 14 -16.03 11.16 12.18
C ASN A 14 -15.75 10.33 13.46
N ASP A 15 -16.82 9.85 14.11
CA ASP A 15 -16.72 9.11 15.36
C ASP A 15 -15.92 7.81 15.28
N ASP A 16 -15.89 7.17 14.11
CA ASP A 16 -15.14 5.92 13.93
C ASP A 16 -13.64 6.18 13.88
N ILE A 17 -13.21 7.25 13.18
CA ILE A 17 -11.80 7.69 13.18
C ILE A 17 -11.34 8.07 14.59
N VAL A 18 -12.17 8.77 15.35
CA VAL A 18 -11.84 9.13 16.75
C VAL A 18 -11.63 7.88 17.58
N LYS A 19 -12.56 6.92 17.52
CA LYS A 19 -12.46 5.64 18.24
C LYS A 19 -11.23 4.83 17.84
N ASP A 20 -10.89 4.81 16.57
CA ASP A 20 -9.72 4.08 16.07
C ASP A 20 -8.42 4.73 16.55
N LEU A 21 -8.36 6.08 16.57
CA LEU A 21 -7.21 6.80 17.12
C LEU A 21 -7.08 6.65 18.64
N GLU A 22 -8.19 6.57 19.38
CA GLU A 22 -8.20 6.31 20.83
C GLU A 22 -7.73 4.89 21.17
N LYS A 23 -7.95 3.92 20.29
CA LYS A 23 -7.53 2.52 20.46
C LYS A 23 -6.11 2.26 19.98
N ALA A 24 -5.48 3.20 19.29
CA ALA A 24 -4.13 3.03 18.77
C ALA A 24 -3.11 3.06 19.93
N ASP A 25 -2.40 1.96 20.11
CA ASP A 25 -1.39 1.81 21.16
C ASP A 25 0.00 2.31 20.73
N THR A 26 0.22 2.51 19.43
CA THR A 26 1.52 2.89 18.89
C THR A 26 1.42 4.06 17.90
N LEU A 27 2.51 4.84 17.79
CA LEU A 27 2.61 5.91 16.78
C LEU A 27 2.45 5.37 15.34
N THR A 28 2.85 4.13 15.11
CA THR A 28 2.72 3.48 13.79
C THR A 28 1.24 3.23 13.44
N GLU A 29 0.42 2.82 14.42
CA GLU A 29 -1.02 2.66 14.22
C GLU A 29 -1.70 4.02 13.97
N VAL A 30 -1.29 5.05 14.70
CA VAL A 30 -1.77 6.42 14.46
C VAL A 30 -1.41 6.90 13.06
N ASP A 31 -0.18 6.64 12.59
CA ASP A 31 0.27 7.02 11.23
C ASP A 31 -0.49 6.24 10.14
N ASP A 32 -0.82 4.97 10.38
CA ASP A 32 -1.63 4.16 9.46
C ASP A 32 -3.07 4.70 9.35
N ILE A 33 -3.71 5.07 10.47
CA ILE A 33 -5.05 5.67 10.48
C ILE A 33 -5.03 7.04 9.78
N TYR A 34 -4.00 7.84 9.99
CA TYR A 34 -3.86 9.16 9.39
C TYR A 34 -3.49 9.12 7.90
N ARG A 35 -2.88 8.04 7.43
CA ARG A 35 -2.31 7.92 6.08
C ARG A 35 -3.25 8.30 4.93
N PRO A 36 -4.55 7.91 4.90
CA PRO A 36 -5.49 8.32 3.85
C PRO A 36 -5.75 9.82 3.80
N TYR A 37 -5.49 10.53 4.91
CA TYR A 37 -5.75 11.97 5.08
C TYR A 37 -4.50 12.82 4.91
N LYS A 38 -3.32 12.18 4.91
CA LYS A 38 -2.04 12.86 4.77
C LYS A 38 -1.89 13.46 3.38
N GLN A 39 -1.44 14.71 3.31
CA GLN A 39 -1.09 15.29 2.02
C GLN A 39 0.01 14.46 1.35
N LYS A 40 -0.34 13.85 0.22
CA LYS A 40 0.58 13.03 -0.56
C LYS A 40 1.22 13.85 -1.68
N LYS A 41 2.43 13.45 -2.07
CA LYS A 41 2.98 13.88 -3.35
C LYS A 41 2.05 13.39 -4.47
N ARG A 42 2.08 14.07 -5.62
CA ARG A 42 1.28 13.69 -6.78
C ARG A 42 1.57 12.25 -7.20
N THR A 43 0.60 11.35 -7.00
CA THR A 43 0.66 9.92 -7.32
C THR A 43 -0.10 9.65 -8.62
N ARG A 44 0.02 8.42 -9.15
CA ARG A 44 -0.82 7.98 -10.28
C ARG A 44 -2.30 8.01 -9.92
N ALA A 45 -2.65 7.60 -8.70
CA ALA A 45 -4.02 7.67 -8.20
C ALA A 45 -4.54 9.11 -8.10
N THR A 46 -3.71 10.06 -7.62
CA THR A 46 -4.09 11.49 -7.61
C THR A 46 -4.39 12.00 -9.01
N ILE A 47 -3.56 11.65 -10.00
CA ILE A 47 -3.79 12.01 -11.40
C ILE A 47 -5.10 11.39 -11.91
N ALA A 48 -5.37 10.14 -11.58
CA ALA A 48 -6.61 9.46 -11.97
C ALA A 48 -7.85 10.08 -11.30
N LEU A 49 -7.73 10.55 -10.06
CA LEU A 49 -8.79 11.31 -9.38
C LEU A 49 -9.07 12.64 -10.07
N GLU A 50 -8.03 13.40 -10.48
CA GLU A 50 -8.14 14.63 -11.25
C GLU A 50 -8.84 14.38 -12.59
N LYS A 51 -8.61 13.24 -13.22
CA LYS A 51 -9.28 12.78 -14.44
C LYS A 51 -10.74 12.36 -14.23
N GLY A 52 -11.22 12.30 -12.98
CA GLY A 52 -12.63 11.97 -12.67
C GLY A 52 -12.91 10.45 -12.66
N LEU A 53 -11.91 9.59 -12.51
CA LEU A 53 -12.05 8.14 -12.57
C LEU A 53 -12.49 7.48 -11.24
N LYS A 54 -12.71 8.28 -10.19
CA LYS A 54 -13.16 7.80 -8.88
C LYS A 54 -14.44 6.95 -8.93
N PRO A 55 -15.51 7.34 -9.67
CA PRO A 55 -16.72 6.52 -9.71
C PRO A 55 -16.48 5.13 -10.32
N LEU A 56 -15.63 5.02 -11.36
CA LEU A 56 -15.26 3.73 -11.94
C LEU A 56 -14.45 2.87 -10.94
N ALA A 57 -13.52 3.47 -10.19
CA ALA A 57 -12.80 2.80 -9.13
C ALA A 57 -13.73 2.28 -8.03
N ASN A 58 -14.73 3.07 -7.62
CA ASN A 58 -15.72 2.67 -6.63
C ASN A 58 -16.56 1.48 -7.11
N LEU A 59 -17.01 1.48 -8.37
CA LEU A 59 -17.76 0.34 -8.94
C LEU A 59 -16.94 -0.97 -8.87
N ILE A 60 -15.64 -0.89 -9.13
CA ILE A 60 -14.74 -2.04 -9.02
C ILE A 60 -14.61 -2.49 -7.56
N LEU A 61 -14.38 -1.56 -6.62
CA LEU A 61 -14.22 -1.84 -5.18
C LEU A 61 -15.49 -2.39 -4.54
N GLU A 62 -16.66 -1.84 -4.87
CA GLU A 62 -17.94 -2.27 -4.31
C GLU A 62 -18.31 -3.69 -4.73
N GLY A 63 -17.84 -4.15 -5.88
CA GLY A 63 -18.07 -5.51 -6.36
C GLY A 63 -19.54 -5.85 -6.66
N THR A 64 -20.40 -4.84 -6.73
CA THR A 64 -21.87 -5.03 -6.95
C THR A 64 -22.28 -4.88 -8.40
N PHE A 65 -21.43 -4.32 -9.24
CA PHE A 65 -21.69 -4.04 -10.65
C PHE A 65 -21.79 -5.35 -11.46
N LYS A 66 -22.89 -5.53 -12.21
CA LYS A 66 -23.17 -6.74 -13.00
C LYS A 66 -22.97 -6.56 -14.51
N GLY A 67 -22.60 -5.35 -14.95
CA GLY A 67 -22.35 -5.04 -16.36
C GLY A 67 -20.91 -5.33 -16.78
N ASP A 68 -20.58 -4.98 -18.02
CA ASP A 68 -19.23 -5.03 -18.52
C ASP A 68 -18.47 -3.76 -18.06
N ILE A 69 -17.38 -3.95 -17.33
CA ILE A 69 -16.51 -2.86 -16.86
C ILE A 69 -15.90 -2.08 -18.02
N ARG A 70 -15.63 -2.74 -19.17
CA ARG A 70 -15.09 -2.04 -20.35
C ARG A 70 -16.14 -1.13 -20.99
N GLU A 71 -17.41 -1.58 -21.05
CA GLU A 71 -18.50 -0.73 -21.51
C GLU A 71 -18.72 0.46 -20.57
N GLU A 72 -18.68 0.23 -19.25
CA GLU A 72 -18.77 1.30 -18.26
C GLU A 72 -17.61 2.28 -18.39
N ALA A 73 -16.39 1.77 -18.49
CA ALA A 73 -15.17 2.58 -18.63
C ALA A 73 -15.18 3.47 -19.89
N SER A 74 -15.86 3.04 -20.97
CA SER A 74 -15.99 3.84 -22.19
C SER A 74 -16.67 5.21 -21.96
N LYS A 75 -17.51 5.32 -20.94
CA LYS A 75 -18.20 6.58 -20.56
C LYS A 75 -17.26 7.62 -19.95
N TYR A 76 -16.06 7.22 -19.54
CA TYR A 76 -15.04 8.07 -18.93
C TYR A 76 -13.98 8.54 -19.93
N ILE A 77 -14.12 8.20 -21.22
CA ILE A 77 -13.24 8.72 -22.26
C ILE A 77 -13.53 10.23 -22.41
N ASP A 78 -12.49 11.03 -22.25
CA ASP A 78 -12.59 12.50 -22.23
C ASP A 78 -11.21 13.08 -22.64
N GLU A 79 -11.16 13.72 -23.82
CA GLU A 79 -9.94 14.32 -24.38
C GLU A 79 -9.43 15.49 -23.50
N GLU A 80 -10.35 16.28 -22.91
CA GLU A 80 -9.97 17.41 -22.05
C GLU A 80 -9.28 16.93 -20.79
N LYS A 81 -9.72 15.79 -20.24
CA LYS A 81 -9.13 15.14 -19.07
C LYS A 81 -7.98 14.20 -19.43
N LYS A 82 -7.64 14.11 -20.71
CA LYS A 82 -6.58 13.22 -21.21
C LYS A 82 -6.81 11.74 -20.82
N VAL A 83 -8.05 11.27 -21.00
CA VAL A 83 -8.44 9.87 -20.98
C VAL A 83 -8.85 9.51 -22.39
N LEU A 84 -7.95 8.92 -23.16
CA LEU A 84 -8.14 8.73 -24.60
C LEU A 84 -8.69 7.35 -24.94
N THR A 85 -8.51 6.39 -24.05
CA THR A 85 -8.88 4.99 -24.29
C THR A 85 -9.58 4.37 -23.08
N VAL A 86 -10.35 3.30 -23.31
CA VAL A 86 -10.96 2.47 -22.25
C VAL A 86 -9.90 1.90 -21.31
N ASP A 87 -8.76 1.48 -21.87
CA ASP A 87 -7.67 0.90 -21.08
C ASP A 87 -7.00 1.93 -20.16
N GLU A 88 -6.88 3.18 -20.60
CA GLU A 88 -6.41 4.27 -19.75
C GLU A 88 -7.40 4.58 -18.61
N ALA A 89 -8.72 4.56 -18.89
CA ALA A 89 -9.73 4.75 -17.86
C ALA A 89 -9.67 3.63 -16.81
N ILE A 90 -9.58 2.38 -17.23
CA ILE A 90 -9.45 1.22 -16.35
C ILE A 90 -8.14 1.30 -15.55
N SER A 91 -7.00 1.53 -16.21
CA SER A 91 -5.71 1.63 -15.53
C SER A 91 -5.72 2.72 -14.45
N GLY A 92 -6.28 3.90 -14.75
CA GLY A 92 -6.41 4.97 -13.77
C GLY A 92 -7.34 4.59 -12.62
N ALA A 93 -8.46 3.91 -12.89
CA ALA A 93 -9.33 3.41 -11.83
C ALA A 93 -8.61 2.40 -10.94
N LEU A 94 -7.82 1.50 -11.51
CA LEU A 94 -7.01 0.52 -10.76
C LEU A 94 -5.91 1.20 -9.93
N ASP A 95 -5.28 2.28 -10.42
CA ASP A 95 -4.34 3.06 -9.61
C ASP A 95 -5.01 3.65 -8.35
N ILE A 96 -6.27 4.10 -8.45
CA ILE A 96 -7.05 4.56 -7.29
C ILE A 96 -7.36 3.40 -6.34
N VAL A 97 -7.77 2.25 -6.86
CA VAL A 97 -8.05 1.04 -6.09
C VAL A 97 -6.80 0.58 -5.34
N ALA A 98 -5.67 0.48 -6.02
CA ALA A 98 -4.39 0.09 -5.42
C ALA A 98 -3.96 1.03 -4.30
N GLU A 99 -4.12 2.35 -4.48
CA GLU A 99 -3.81 3.32 -3.43
C GLU A 99 -4.74 3.16 -2.23
N PHE A 100 -6.04 2.96 -2.45
CA PHE A 100 -7.01 2.71 -1.39
C PHE A 100 -6.63 1.47 -0.56
N ILE A 101 -6.31 0.36 -1.22
CA ILE A 101 -5.87 -0.88 -0.55
C ILE A 101 -4.57 -0.66 0.23
N SER A 102 -3.60 0.03 -0.37
CA SER A 102 -2.30 0.27 0.26
C SER A 102 -2.34 1.21 1.47
N ASP A 103 -3.38 2.03 1.56
CA ASP A 103 -3.59 2.99 2.66
C ASP A 103 -4.48 2.44 3.77
N ASP A 104 -5.13 1.30 3.56
CA ASP A 104 -5.99 0.70 4.57
C ASP A 104 -5.20 0.29 5.82
N ALA A 105 -5.56 0.86 6.97
CA ALA A 105 -4.86 0.64 8.23
C ALA A 105 -4.93 -0.82 8.69
N GLY A 106 -6.05 -1.51 8.44
CA GLY A 106 -6.25 -2.91 8.80
C GLY A 106 -5.35 -3.84 7.98
N PHE A 107 -5.26 -3.63 6.66
CA PHE A 107 -4.37 -4.38 5.79
C PHE A 107 -2.90 -4.13 6.17
N ARG A 108 -2.52 -2.89 6.41
CA ARG A 108 -1.16 -2.53 6.83
C ARG A 108 -0.77 -3.18 8.15
N LYS A 109 -1.67 -3.15 9.15
CA LYS A 109 -1.45 -3.80 10.45
C LYS A 109 -1.25 -5.30 10.27
N TRP A 110 -2.15 -5.97 9.55
CA TRP A 110 -2.07 -7.41 9.33
C TRP A 110 -0.78 -7.81 8.59
N ILE A 111 -0.42 -7.08 7.52
CA ILE A 111 0.81 -7.35 6.76
C ILE A 111 2.04 -7.17 7.65
N ARG A 112 2.07 -6.11 8.47
CA ARG A 112 3.18 -5.87 9.41
C ARG A 112 3.33 -7.02 10.42
N GLU A 113 2.21 -7.49 11.00
CA GLU A 113 2.22 -8.62 11.92
C GLU A 113 2.70 -9.91 11.24
N LEU A 114 2.29 -10.15 10.00
CA LEU A 114 2.79 -11.28 9.20
C LEU A 114 4.30 -11.18 8.99
N VAL A 115 4.79 -10.02 8.56
CA VAL A 115 6.23 -9.79 8.32
C VAL A 115 7.04 -9.92 9.62
N MET A 116 6.55 -9.39 10.72
CA MET A 116 7.21 -9.54 12.03
C MET A 116 7.32 -11.00 12.47
N ARG A 117 6.35 -11.83 12.12
CA ARG A 117 6.32 -13.26 12.52
C ARG A 117 7.11 -14.16 11.56
N GLU A 118 6.98 -13.94 10.25
CA GLU A 118 7.43 -14.86 9.21
C GLU A 118 8.41 -14.25 8.20
N GLY A 119 8.61 -12.93 8.27
CA GLY A 119 9.48 -12.21 7.34
C GLY A 119 10.97 -12.46 7.62
N LYS A 120 11.79 -12.14 6.61
CA LYS A 120 13.25 -12.18 6.70
C LYS A 120 13.84 -10.85 6.32
N ILE A 121 14.93 -10.48 6.94
CA ILE A 121 15.81 -9.40 6.49
C ILE A 121 16.90 -10.02 5.65
N GLU A 122 17.08 -9.54 4.44
CA GLU A 122 18.18 -9.91 3.58
C GLU A 122 19.03 -8.68 3.28
N SER A 123 20.35 -8.86 3.29
CA SER A 123 21.29 -7.83 2.85
C SER A 123 22.34 -8.38 1.90
N LYS A 124 22.72 -7.54 0.93
CA LYS A 124 23.75 -7.83 -0.07
C LYS A 124 24.75 -6.70 -0.13
N GLY A 125 26.02 -7.03 -0.28
CA GLY A 125 27.09 -6.07 -0.51
C GLY A 125 26.89 -5.35 -1.86
N SER A 126 27.16 -4.05 -1.89
CA SER A 126 27.12 -3.25 -3.13
C SER A 126 28.42 -3.35 -3.93
N SER A 127 29.50 -3.84 -3.32
CA SER A 127 30.80 -4.09 -3.94
C SER A 127 31.48 -5.29 -3.29
N GLU A 128 32.53 -5.81 -3.91
CA GLU A 128 33.36 -6.90 -3.38
C GLU A 128 34.51 -6.36 -2.47
N GLU A 129 34.61 -5.05 -2.30
CA GLU A 129 35.65 -4.45 -1.47
C GLU A 129 35.41 -4.75 0.02
N PRO A 130 36.45 -5.12 0.78
CA PRO A 130 36.32 -5.36 2.21
C PRO A 130 35.88 -4.09 2.96
N THR A 131 34.82 -4.21 3.75
CA THR A 131 34.35 -3.13 4.62
C THR A 131 34.00 -3.70 6.00
N PRO A 132 33.76 -2.86 7.01
CA PRO A 132 33.28 -3.31 8.32
C PRO A 132 31.94 -4.08 8.27
N PHE A 133 31.25 -4.04 7.11
CA PHE A 133 29.96 -4.70 6.90
C PHE A 133 30.05 -6.00 6.11
N GLU A 134 31.24 -6.52 5.85
CA GLU A 134 31.49 -7.71 5.02
C GLU A 134 30.68 -8.92 5.49
N MET A 135 30.47 -9.09 6.79
CA MET A 135 29.64 -10.16 7.36
C MET A 135 28.16 -10.10 6.96
N TYR A 136 27.72 -8.98 6.36
CA TYR A 136 26.35 -8.77 5.90
C TYR A 136 26.23 -8.71 4.36
N TYR A 137 27.29 -9.05 3.60
CA TYR A 137 27.28 -9.00 2.13
C TYR A 137 26.40 -10.06 1.49
N ASP A 138 26.19 -11.18 2.15
CA ASP A 138 25.23 -12.21 1.78
C ASP A 138 24.59 -12.76 3.06
N TYR A 139 23.64 -12.01 3.57
CA TYR A 139 23.06 -12.24 4.88
C TYR A 139 21.55 -12.37 4.81
N SER A 140 20.98 -13.33 5.55
CA SER A 140 19.54 -13.50 5.71
C SER A 140 19.24 -14.01 7.13
N GLU A 141 18.29 -13.33 7.81
CA GLU A 141 17.82 -13.74 9.14
C GLU A 141 16.33 -13.44 9.31
N ASP A 142 15.63 -14.27 10.10
CA ASP A 142 14.22 -14.06 10.42
C ASP A 142 14.03 -12.75 11.19
N VAL A 143 13.04 -11.93 10.80
CA VAL A 143 12.71 -10.67 11.47
C VAL A 143 12.44 -10.88 12.95
N SER A 144 11.77 -11.99 13.30
CA SER A 144 11.39 -12.32 14.68
C SER A 144 12.58 -12.70 15.58
N LYS A 145 13.75 -12.99 15.00
CA LYS A 145 14.93 -13.50 15.72
C LYS A 145 16.11 -12.55 15.68
N ILE A 146 16.20 -11.65 14.70
CA ILE A 146 17.36 -10.79 14.51
C ILE A 146 17.55 -9.86 15.71
N PRO A 147 18.74 -9.83 16.34
CA PRO A 147 19.00 -8.95 17.48
C PRO A 147 19.19 -7.49 17.04
N ALA A 148 18.84 -6.57 17.92
CA ALA A 148 18.88 -5.13 17.65
C ALA A 148 20.24 -4.62 17.14
N HIS A 149 21.36 -5.13 17.67
CA HIS A 149 22.68 -4.67 17.23
C HIS A 149 22.99 -5.01 15.76
N ARG A 150 22.46 -6.14 15.24
CA ARG A 150 22.58 -6.50 13.81
C ARG A 150 21.72 -5.59 12.95
N ILE A 151 20.48 -5.31 13.37
CA ILE A 151 19.62 -4.34 12.67
C ILE A 151 20.32 -2.98 12.56
N LEU A 152 20.92 -2.50 13.66
CA LEU A 152 21.65 -1.22 13.65
C LEU A 152 22.85 -1.25 12.71
N ALA A 153 23.61 -2.35 12.68
CA ALA A 153 24.76 -2.51 11.77
C ALA A 153 24.32 -2.55 10.30
N ILE A 154 23.28 -3.32 9.98
CA ILE A 154 22.69 -3.42 8.63
C ILE A 154 22.16 -2.05 8.16
N ASN A 155 21.39 -1.36 9.00
CA ASN A 155 20.87 -0.01 8.68
C ASN A 155 21.98 1.00 8.45
N ARG A 156 23.09 0.89 9.20
CA ARG A 156 24.26 1.75 8.99
C ARG A 156 24.93 1.44 7.66
N GLY A 157 25.15 0.17 7.32
CA GLY A 157 25.71 -0.24 6.03
C GLY A 157 24.86 0.20 4.84
N GLU A 158 23.52 0.14 4.98
CA GLU A 158 22.59 0.65 3.97
C GLU A 158 22.69 2.17 3.82
N LYS A 159 22.73 2.91 4.92
CA LYS A 159 22.89 4.38 4.91
C LYS A 159 24.22 4.80 4.27
N GLU A 160 25.27 4.04 4.49
CA GLU A 160 26.59 4.23 3.87
C GLU A 160 26.66 3.72 2.42
N LYS A 161 25.54 3.17 1.88
CA LYS A 161 25.41 2.60 0.52
C LYS A 161 26.35 1.41 0.25
N VAL A 162 26.82 0.77 1.29
CA VAL A 162 27.65 -0.44 1.23
C VAL A 162 26.78 -1.69 1.14
N LEU A 163 25.58 -1.65 1.74
CA LEU A 163 24.61 -2.73 1.71
C LEU A 163 23.33 -2.31 0.95
N SER A 164 22.75 -3.27 0.25
CA SER A 164 21.38 -3.22 -0.23
C SER A 164 20.53 -4.12 0.67
N VAL A 165 19.51 -3.57 1.31
CA VAL A 165 18.71 -4.26 2.31
C VAL A 165 17.28 -4.45 1.82
N LYS A 166 16.71 -5.64 2.06
CA LYS A 166 15.32 -5.97 1.73
C LYS A 166 14.67 -6.71 2.88
N VAL A 167 13.40 -6.42 3.09
CA VAL A 167 12.52 -7.26 3.93
C VAL A 167 11.73 -8.17 2.99
N ILE A 168 11.92 -9.47 3.15
CA ILE A 168 11.25 -10.49 2.36
C ILE A 168 10.03 -10.98 3.14
N ALA A 169 8.87 -10.91 2.51
CA ALA A 169 7.60 -11.41 3.05
C ALA A 169 7.05 -12.52 2.16
N ASN A 170 6.12 -13.29 2.69
CA ASN A 170 5.38 -14.27 1.89
C ASN A 170 4.28 -13.55 1.09
N GLU A 171 4.61 -13.13 -0.13
CA GLU A 171 3.71 -12.40 -1.02
C GLU A 171 2.42 -13.18 -1.33
N GLU A 172 2.52 -14.50 -1.51
CA GLU A 172 1.36 -15.36 -1.79
C GLU A 172 0.34 -15.32 -0.65
N LYS A 173 0.80 -15.37 0.62
CA LYS A 173 -0.07 -15.23 1.79
C LYS A 173 -0.72 -13.84 1.85
N ILE A 174 0.04 -12.79 1.51
CA ILE A 174 -0.48 -11.41 1.50
C ILE A 174 -1.57 -11.30 0.45
N ILE A 175 -1.31 -11.72 -0.78
CA ILE A 175 -2.28 -11.68 -1.89
C ILE A 175 -3.52 -12.49 -1.54
N THR A 176 -3.37 -13.71 -1.03
CA THR A 176 -4.49 -14.56 -0.62
C THR A 176 -5.35 -13.88 0.44
N TYR A 177 -4.72 -13.26 1.43
CA TYR A 177 -5.45 -12.53 2.47
C TYR A 177 -6.22 -11.33 1.89
N LEU A 178 -5.57 -10.48 1.09
CA LEU A 178 -6.22 -9.32 0.46
C LEU A 178 -7.40 -9.76 -0.41
N GLN A 179 -7.19 -10.78 -1.25
CA GLN A 179 -8.25 -11.33 -2.09
C GLN A 179 -9.42 -11.86 -1.26
N SER A 180 -9.17 -12.53 -0.13
CA SER A 180 -10.23 -13.04 0.75
C SER A 180 -11.09 -11.92 1.37
N LYS A 181 -10.56 -10.70 1.47
CA LYS A 181 -11.26 -9.53 2.03
C LYS A 181 -11.96 -8.68 0.96
N LEU A 182 -11.36 -8.60 -0.22
CA LEU A 182 -11.78 -7.67 -1.28
C LEU A 182 -12.70 -8.32 -2.31
N LEU A 183 -12.47 -9.60 -2.68
CA LEU A 183 -13.27 -10.26 -3.69
C LEU A 183 -14.68 -10.57 -3.17
N LYS A 184 -15.68 -10.24 -3.96
CA LYS A 184 -17.11 -10.42 -3.63
C LYS A 184 -17.75 -11.61 -4.34
N GLY A 185 -16.99 -12.38 -5.14
CA GLY A 185 -17.50 -13.45 -5.99
C GLY A 185 -18.16 -12.97 -7.29
N ASN A 186 -17.98 -11.70 -7.63
CA ASN A 186 -18.48 -11.11 -8.86
C ASN A 186 -17.37 -11.07 -9.92
N LYS A 187 -17.46 -11.96 -10.93
CA LYS A 187 -16.44 -12.06 -11.99
C LYS A 187 -16.16 -10.73 -12.70
N ALA A 188 -17.20 -9.92 -12.90
CA ALA A 188 -17.08 -8.66 -13.64
C ALA A 188 -16.13 -7.66 -12.97
N THR A 189 -16.04 -7.67 -11.65
CA THR A 189 -15.21 -6.75 -10.86
C THR A 189 -14.00 -7.43 -10.25
N ASP A 190 -14.12 -8.70 -9.85
CA ASP A 190 -13.06 -9.45 -9.18
C ASP A 190 -11.82 -9.68 -10.06
N GLU A 191 -12.00 -9.77 -11.39
CA GLU A 191 -10.89 -9.86 -12.34
C GLU A 191 -10.04 -8.57 -12.30
N TYR A 192 -10.68 -7.42 -12.22
CA TYR A 192 -9.98 -6.13 -12.14
C TYR A 192 -9.37 -5.90 -10.75
N LEU A 193 -10.05 -6.31 -9.67
CA LEU A 193 -9.48 -6.23 -8.32
C LEU A 193 -8.20 -7.06 -8.13
N LYS A 194 -8.04 -8.13 -8.90
CA LYS A 194 -6.80 -8.93 -8.90
C LYS A 194 -5.65 -8.26 -9.64
N LEU A 195 -5.93 -7.27 -10.48
CA LEU A 195 -4.92 -6.54 -11.26
C LEU A 195 -4.44 -5.26 -10.53
N ALA A 196 -5.21 -4.76 -9.56
CA ALA A 196 -4.86 -3.63 -8.73
C ALA A 196 -3.85 -4.02 -7.64
#